data_78ba11b4d99c5d3b8b3e0c6fb144af5c
#
_entry.id   78ba11b4d99c5d3b8b3e0c6fb144af5c
#
_cell.length_a   1.000
_cell.length_b   1.000
_cell.length_c   1.000
_cell.angle_alpha   90.00
_cell.angle_beta   90.00
_cell.angle_gamma   90.00
#
_symmetry.space_group_name_H-M   'P 1'
#
loop_
_entity.id
_entity.type
_entity.pdbx_description
1 polymer ?
#
loop_
_entity_poly.entity_id
_entity_poly.type
_entity_poly.pdbx_seq_one_letter_code
_entity_poly.pdbx_strand_id
1 'polypeptide(L)'
;VKSLYLMGPNYAAGKDMLAGVRRTYKGQIIGEDFTKWPDQLDFSAELAKIAAAKPEGIFIFYPGAHGVQFVKQWAQSGLNKTVPLYQVFSIDAITLPQQGELALGTLGAQEWVNDQPNEQNKRYVADFKKKHGVYPSYYGAQSYDAIMLIASAAEALKGDLSNKDKVRAEIKKANFKSLRGDFKYNTNNFPIENFYIQETVKDPQGMMTVKTIATAVKDAKDSYYEKCPMK
;
A
#
# COMPACT_ATOMS: atom_id res chain seq x y z
N VAL A 1 -19.49 5.78 3.07
CA VAL A 1 -19.38 7.26 3.20
C VAL A 1 -19.89 7.92 1.94
N LYS A 2 -20.60 9.05 2.08
CA LYS A 2 -21.20 9.82 0.97
C LYS A 2 -20.33 11.01 0.55
N SER A 3 -19.45 11.48 1.44
CA SER A 3 -18.52 12.57 1.16
C SER A 3 -17.12 12.29 1.63
N LEU A 4 -16.13 12.69 0.84
CA LEU A 4 -14.70 12.58 1.15
C LEU A 4 -13.99 13.93 1.03
N TYR A 5 -13.00 14.12 1.87
CA TYR A 5 -11.94 15.11 1.71
C TYR A 5 -10.65 14.38 1.30
N LEU A 6 -9.98 14.85 0.26
CA LEU A 6 -8.79 14.19 -0.27
C LEU A 6 -7.53 14.94 0.11
N MET A 7 -6.47 14.22 0.51
CA MET A 7 -5.17 14.81 0.82
C MET A 7 -4.02 14.00 0.24
N GLY A 8 -3.07 14.68 -0.34
CA GLY A 8 -1.86 14.06 -0.87
C GLY A 8 -0.72 15.06 -1.09
N PRO A 9 0.52 14.56 -1.24
CA PRO A 9 1.66 15.42 -1.51
C PRO A 9 1.65 15.92 -2.94
N ASN A 10 2.13 17.14 -3.18
CA ASN A 10 2.17 17.79 -4.49
C ASN A 10 3.33 17.26 -5.34
N TYR A 11 3.26 16.00 -5.75
CA TYR A 11 4.15 15.40 -6.76
C TYR A 11 3.38 14.33 -7.56
N ALA A 12 4.00 13.70 -8.56
CA ALA A 12 3.32 12.84 -9.53
C ALA A 12 2.46 11.75 -8.85
N ALA A 13 3.04 10.96 -7.94
CA ALA A 13 2.31 9.88 -7.30
C ALA A 13 1.13 10.37 -6.43
N GLY A 14 1.28 11.51 -5.71
CA GLY A 14 0.18 12.09 -4.96
C GLY A 14 -0.99 12.51 -5.86
N LYS A 15 -0.67 13.15 -6.98
CA LYS A 15 -1.69 13.56 -7.98
C LYS A 15 -2.39 12.36 -8.61
N ASP A 16 -1.65 11.32 -8.98
CA ASP A 16 -2.20 10.10 -9.57
C ASP A 16 -3.09 9.34 -8.58
N MET A 17 -2.68 9.30 -7.31
CA MET A 17 -3.47 8.62 -6.27
C MET A 17 -4.82 9.31 -6.05
N LEU A 18 -4.84 10.64 -5.90
CA LEU A 18 -6.10 11.37 -5.78
C LEU A 18 -6.94 11.31 -7.07
N ALA A 19 -6.30 11.33 -8.25
CA ALA A 19 -6.98 11.12 -9.52
C ALA A 19 -7.63 9.74 -9.60
N GLY A 20 -7.01 8.70 -9.04
CA GLY A 20 -7.58 7.36 -8.91
C GLY A 20 -8.88 7.36 -8.10
N VAL A 21 -8.87 8.03 -6.94
CA VAL A 21 -10.07 8.19 -6.12
C VAL A 21 -11.17 8.92 -6.90
N ARG A 22 -10.86 10.03 -7.55
CA ARG A 22 -11.84 10.80 -8.35
C ARG A 22 -12.51 9.98 -9.46
N ARG A 23 -11.76 9.04 -10.08
CA ARG A 23 -12.31 8.16 -11.13
C ARG A 23 -13.26 7.10 -10.60
N THR A 24 -13.04 6.61 -9.40
CA THR A 24 -13.72 5.41 -8.90
C THR A 24 -14.75 5.69 -7.81
N TYR A 25 -14.55 6.71 -7.00
CA TYR A 25 -15.46 7.07 -5.93
C TYR A 25 -16.77 7.65 -6.51
N LYS A 26 -17.90 7.16 -6.01
CA LYS A 26 -19.24 7.55 -6.49
C LYS A 26 -19.94 8.57 -5.60
N GLY A 27 -19.35 8.89 -4.44
CA GLY A 27 -19.83 9.93 -3.54
C GLY A 27 -19.30 11.32 -3.92
N GLN A 28 -19.53 12.28 -3.06
CA GLN A 28 -19.12 13.67 -3.26
C GLN A 28 -17.70 13.91 -2.73
N ILE A 29 -16.82 14.50 -3.51
CA ILE A 29 -15.53 15.04 -3.04
C ILE A 29 -15.79 16.51 -2.68
N ILE A 30 -15.75 16.82 -1.37
CA ILE A 30 -16.11 18.14 -0.85
C ILE A 30 -14.90 19.03 -0.57
N GLY A 31 -13.70 18.51 -0.73
CA GLY A 31 -12.46 19.27 -0.64
C GLY A 31 -11.26 18.44 -1.04
N GLU A 32 -10.19 19.13 -1.39
CA GLU A 32 -8.93 18.53 -1.78
C GLU A 32 -7.78 19.50 -1.48
N ASP A 33 -6.70 18.99 -0.86
CA ASP A 33 -5.46 19.74 -0.69
C ASP A 33 -4.25 18.91 -1.13
N PHE A 34 -3.33 19.58 -1.81
CA PHE A 34 -1.99 19.07 -2.10
C PHE A 34 -0.97 19.79 -1.24
N THR A 35 -0.28 19.05 -0.39
CA THR A 35 0.74 19.61 0.52
C THR A 35 2.11 19.70 -0.14
N LYS A 36 2.93 20.64 0.29
CA LYS A 36 4.29 20.80 -0.23
C LYS A 36 5.15 19.60 0.11
N TRP A 37 5.81 19.03 -0.89
CA TRP A 37 6.65 17.85 -0.75
C TRP A 37 8.13 18.20 -1.04
N PRO A 38 9.09 17.69 -0.25
CA PRO A 38 8.97 16.84 0.94
C PRO A 38 8.88 17.62 2.26
N ASP A 39 8.81 18.94 2.25
CA ASP A 39 9.13 19.80 3.39
C ASP A 39 7.98 19.95 4.41
N GLN A 40 6.72 19.78 3.99
CA GLN A 40 5.58 20.04 4.87
C GLN A 40 5.27 18.81 5.74
N LEU A 41 5.47 18.97 7.05
CA LEU A 41 5.12 17.99 8.08
C LEU A 41 4.06 18.49 9.05
N ASP A 42 3.65 19.74 8.96
CA ASP A 42 2.56 20.35 9.70
C ASP A 42 1.30 20.41 8.82
N PHE A 43 0.25 19.76 9.27
CA PHE A 43 -1.04 19.65 8.60
C PHE A 43 -2.16 20.39 9.33
N SER A 44 -1.84 21.23 10.31
CA SER A 44 -2.82 21.91 11.15
C SER A 44 -3.81 22.76 10.34
N ALA A 45 -3.31 23.47 9.33
CA ALA A 45 -4.15 24.29 8.45
C ALA A 45 -5.14 23.45 7.62
N GLU A 46 -4.68 22.35 7.05
CA GLU A 46 -5.51 21.43 6.27
C GLU A 46 -6.52 20.72 7.19
N LEU A 47 -6.11 20.26 8.37
CA LEU A 47 -7.02 19.64 9.35
C LEU A 47 -8.10 20.62 9.81
N ALA A 48 -7.80 21.91 9.97
CA ALA A 48 -8.80 22.93 10.25
C ALA A 48 -9.83 23.10 9.11
N LYS A 49 -9.37 23.06 7.84
CA LYS A 49 -10.27 23.07 6.67
C LYS A 49 -11.17 21.83 6.65
N ILE A 50 -10.60 20.65 6.92
CA ILE A 50 -11.35 19.39 7.00
C ILE A 50 -12.41 19.47 8.09
N ALA A 51 -12.06 19.98 9.30
CA ALA A 51 -13.00 20.15 10.38
C ALA A 51 -14.17 21.09 10.01
N ALA A 52 -13.89 22.17 9.28
CA ALA A 52 -14.89 23.10 8.78
C ALA A 52 -15.78 22.49 7.69
N ALA A 53 -15.20 21.70 6.79
CA ALA A 53 -15.91 21.06 5.66
C ALA A 53 -16.81 19.88 6.12
N LYS A 54 -16.51 19.26 7.26
CA LYS A 54 -17.28 18.13 7.86
C LYS A 54 -17.50 16.96 6.89
N PRO A 55 -16.45 16.40 6.27
CA PRO A 55 -16.59 15.21 5.43
C PRO A 55 -17.01 14.01 6.26
N GLU A 56 -17.64 13.03 5.61
CA GLU A 56 -17.91 11.72 6.23
C GLU A 56 -16.65 10.82 6.27
N GLY A 57 -15.57 11.19 5.57
CA GLY A 57 -14.29 10.50 5.62
C GLY A 57 -13.17 11.32 4.98
N ILE A 58 -11.94 10.99 5.35
CA ILE A 58 -10.73 11.57 4.77
C ILE A 58 -9.99 10.46 4.03
N PHE A 59 -9.56 10.73 2.80
CA PHE A 59 -8.64 9.87 2.09
C PHE A 59 -7.26 10.53 2.03
N ILE A 60 -6.22 9.77 2.39
CA ILE A 60 -4.84 10.26 2.35
C ILE A 60 -3.90 9.33 1.59
N PHE A 61 -2.88 9.94 0.98
CA PHE A 61 -1.69 9.26 0.49
C PHE A 61 -0.45 10.00 1.00
N TYR A 62 0.15 9.52 2.09
CA TYR A 62 1.34 10.09 2.71
C TYR A 62 2.30 8.99 3.16
N PRO A 63 3.22 8.52 2.30
CA PRO A 63 4.18 7.48 2.71
C PRO A 63 5.21 7.99 3.73
N GLY A 64 5.68 7.10 4.60
CA GLY A 64 6.76 7.33 5.55
C GLY A 64 6.44 8.38 6.62
N ALA A 65 7.39 9.29 6.87
CA ALA A 65 7.29 10.28 7.94
C ALA A 65 6.06 11.20 7.84
N HIS A 66 5.63 11.54 6.62
CA HIS A 66 4.43 12.35 6.40
C HIS A 66 3.17 11.63 6.88
N GLY A 67 3.04 10.32 6.62
CA GLY A 67 1.94 9.50 7.13
C GLY A 67 1.95 9.42 8.66
N VAL A 68 3.14 9.30 9.27
CA VAL A 68 3.28 9.32 10.73
C VAL A 68 2.78 10.65 11.30
N GLN A 69 3.22 11.76 10.73
CA GLN A 69 2.83 13.10 11.23
C GLN A 69 1.34 13.38 10.99
N PHE A 70 0.82 13.00 9.82
CA PHE A 70 -0.60 13.19 9.54
C PHE A 70 -1.49 12.44 10.53
N VAL A 71 -1.23 11.15 10.76
CA VAL A 71 -2.02 10.33 11.70
C VAL A 71 -1.98 10.89 13.12
N LYS A 72 -0.81 11.34 13.59
CA LYS A 72 -0.68 11.97 14.90
C LYS A 72 -1.51 13.25 15.01
N GLN A 73 -1.40 14.15 14.05
CA GLN A 73 -2.11 15.43 14.05
C GLN A 73 -3.62 15.26 13.85
N TRP A 74 -4.04 14.32 12.98
CA TRP A 74 -5.46 13.96 12.84
C TRP A 74 -6.06 13.48 14.16
N ALA A 75 -5.34 12.64 14.92
CA ALA A 75 -5.78 12.19 16.21
C ALA A 75 -5.77 13.32 17.25
N GLN A 76 -4.72 14.15 17.29
CA GLN A 76 -4.59 15.30 18.21
C GLN A 76 -5.65 16.37 17.97
N SER A 77 -6.08 16.57 16.72
CA SER A 77 -7.17 17.49 16.38
C SER A 77 -8.56 17.00 16.84
N GLY A 78 -8.66 15.73 17.28
CA GLY A 78 -9.93 15.11 17.67
C GLY A 78 -10.76 14.61 16.50
N LEU A 79 -10.35 14.83 15.24
CA LEU A 79 -11.05 14.34 14.04
C LEU A 79 -11.16 12.82 13.99
N ASN A 80 -10.22 12.09 14.59
CA ASN A 80 -10.25 10.64 14.68
C ASN A 80 -11.51 10.06 15.38
N LYS A 81 -12.21 10.87 16.17
CA LYS A 81 -13.44 10.47 16.85
C LYS A 81 -14.68 10.56 15.97
N THR A 82 -14.63 11.34 14.89
CA THR A 82 -15.81 11.70 14.11
C THR A 82 -15.66 11.48 12.60
N VAL A 83 -14.42 11.46 12.10
CA VAL A 83 -14.13 11.37 10.67
C VAL A 83 -13.14 10.21 10.42
N PRO A 84 -13.60 9.08 9.87
CA PRO A 84 -12.75 7.92 9.58
C PRO A 84 -11.67 8.26 8.55
N LEU A 85 -10.52 7.59 8.70
CA LEU A 85 -9.37 7.74 7.83
C LEU A 85 -9.23 6.55 6.88
N TYR A 86 -9.22 6.84 5.60
CA TYR A 86 -8.91 5.94 4.51
C TYR A 86 -7.53 6.27 3.96
N GLN A 87 -6.70 5.27 3.71
CA GLN A 87 -5.31 5.54 3.35
C GLN A 87 -4.74 4.52 2.36
N VAL A 88 -3.72 4.94 1.63
CA VAL A 88 -2.85 4.08 0.82
C VAL A 88 -1.41 4.45 1.12
N PHE A 89 -0.56 3.45 1.46
CA PHE A 89 0.87 3.58 1.79
C PHE A 89 1.24 4.50 2.96
N SER A 90 0.26 4.97 3.74
CA SER A 90 0.50 5.87 4.87
C SER A 90 0.63 5.15 6.21
N ILE A 91 0.08 3.93 6.29
CA ILE A 91 0.08 3.08 7.48
C ILE A 91 0.50 1.68 7.08
N ASP A 92 1.63 1.23 7.60
CA ASP A 92 2.18 -0.11 7.40
C ASP A 92 3.11 -0.50 8.56
N ALA A 93 3.75 -1.68 8.47
CA ALA A 93 4.63 -2.16 9.52
C ALA A 93 5.86 -1.25 9.81
N ILE A 94 6.25 -0.34 8.89
CA ILE A 94 7.34 0.62 9.11
C ILE A 94 6.85 1.82 9.91
N THR A 95 5.64 2.31 9.64
CA THR A 95 5.09 3.52 10.24
C THR A 95 4.32 3.25 11.53
N LEU A 96 3.68 2.09 11.65
CA LEU A 96 2.89 1.68 12.82
C LEU A 96 3.61 1.82 14.17
N PRO A 97 4.92 1.49 14.32
CA PRO A 97 5.59 1.68 15.61
C PRO A 97 5.60 3.14 16.10
N GLN A 98 5.54 4.10 15.18
CA GLN A 98 5.52 5.53 15.50
C GLN A 98 4.11 6.12 15.59
N GLN A 99 3.14 5.52 14.91
CA GLN A 99 1.72 5.93 14.92
C GLN A 99 0.98 5.32 16.10
N GLY A 100 1.36 4.11 16.51
CA GLY A 100 0.79 3.42 17.66
C GLY A 100 -0.73 3.25 17.55
N GLU A 101 -1.39 3.31 18.70
CA GLU A 101 -2.85 3.18 18.82
C GLU A 101 -3.65 4.28 18.11
N LEU A 102 -3.01 5.39 17.76
CA LEU A 102 -3.67 6.46 17.01
C LEU A 102 -4.12 6.01 15.61
N ALA A 103 -3.50 4.94 15.08
CA ALA A 103 -3.85 4.37 13.79
C ALA A 103 -4.96 3.29 13.86
N LEU A 104 -5.40 2.87 15.05
CA LEU A 104 -6.41 1.82 15.21
C LEU A 104 -7.71 2.15 14.46
N GLY A 105 -8.28 1.14 13.78
CA GLY A 105 -9.53 1.25 13.04
C GLY A 105 -9.42 2.01 11.71
N THR A 106 -8.23 2.51 11.34
CA THR A 106 -8.03 3.10 10.00
C THR A 106 -8.10 2.03 8.93
N LEU A 107 -8.67 2.38 7.78
CA LEU A 107 -8.81 1.49 6.64
C LEU A 107 -7.82 1.85 5.53
N GLY A 108 -7.24 0.83 4.92
CA GLY A 108 -6.31 0.99 3.80
C GLY A 108 -6.56 -0.01 2.68
N ALA A 109 -5.88 0.19 1.56
CA ALA A 109 -5.88 -0.76 0.45
C ALA A 109 -4.45 -1.01 -0.04
N GLN A 110 -4.11 -2.29 -0.25
CA GLN A 110 -2.79 -2.70 -0.74
C GLN A 110 -2.85 -4.01 -1.53
N GLU A 111 -1.85 -4.26 -2.34
CA GLU A 111 -1.68 -5.48 -3.14
C GLU A 111 -1.19 -6.68 -2.33
N TRP A 112 -0.69 -6.44 -1.12
CA TRP A 112 -0.25 -7.47 -0.20
C TRP A 112 -0.56 -7.08 1.24
N VAL A 113 -1.03 -8.03 2.04
CA VAL A 113 -1.23 -7.90 3.49
C VAL A 113 -0.56 -9.10 4.16
N ASN A 114 -0.01 -8.93 5.35
CA ASN A 114 0.78 -9.95 6.04
C ASN A 114 0.00 -11.22 6.41
N ASP A 115 -1.33 -11.19 6.39
CA ASP A 115 -2.22 -12.32 6.70
C ASP A 115 -2.68 -13.11 5.46
N GLN A 116 -2.01 -12.95 4.30
CA GLN A 116 -2.32 -13.74 3.11
C GLN A 116 -2.22 -15.24 3.39
N PRO A 117 -3.20 -16.06 2.92
CA PRO A 117 -3.37 -17.43 3.38
C PRO A 117 -2.40 -18.45 2.78
N ASN A 118 -1.61 -18.07 1.76
CA ASN A 118 -0.69 -19.01 1.12
C ASN A 118 0.50 -19.38 2.04
N GLU A 119 1.00 -20.60 1.91
CA GLU A 119 2.05 -21.14 2.78
C GLU A 119 3.37 -20.38 2.70
N GLN A 120 3.71 -19.87 1.51
CA GLN A 120 4.93 -19.07 1.33
C GLN A 120 4.88 -17.79 2.16
N ASN A 121 3.72 -17.12 2.16
CA ASN A 121 3.50 -15.90 2.94
C ASN A 121 3.51 -16.19 4.45
N LYS A 122 2.81 -17.21 4.90
CA LYS A 122 2.80 -17.62 6.32
C LYS A 122 4.20 -17.86 6.85
N ARG A 123 5.01 -18.61 6.10
CA ARG A 123 6.41 -18.86 6.42
C ARG A 123 7.22 -17.58 6.48
N TYR A 124 7.14 -16.74 5.44
CA TYR A 124 7.86 -15.47 5.37
C TYR A 124 7.55 -14.58 6.57
N VAL A 125 6.28 -14.38 6.89
CA VAL A 125 5.84 -13.53 8.01
C VAL A 125 6.31 -14.11 9.36
N ALA A 126 6.21 -15.43 9.56
CA ALA A 126 6.67 -16.09 10.78
C ALA A 126 8.19 -15.95 10.97
N ASP A 127 8.98 -16.24 9.93
CA ASP A 127 10.44 -16.15 9.96
C ASP A 127 10.90 -14.70 10.17
N PHE A 128 10.24 -13.73 9.52
CA PHE A 128 10.53 -12.31 9.68
C PHE A 128 10.25 -11.83 11.11
N LYS A 129 9.06 -12.16 11.67
CA LYS A 129 8.73 -11.84 13.07
C LYS A 129 9.71 -12.47 14.05
N LYS A 130 10.07 -13.75 13.85
CA LYS A 130 11.05 -14.44 14.68
C LYS A 130 12.41 -13.74 14.68
N LYS A 131 12.85 -13.27 13.52
CA LYS A 131 14.18 -12.65 13.34
C LYS A 131 14.22 -11.20 13.80
N HIS A 132 13.16 -10.43 13.55
CA HIS A 132 13.16 -8.97 13.70
C HIS A 132 12.23 -8.45 14.80
N GLY A 133 11.36 -9.29 15.39
CA GLY A 133 10.43 -8.90 16.45
C GLY A 133 9.27 -8.02 15.99
N VAL A 134 9.11 -7.82 14.68
CA VAL A 134 8.07 -6.97 14.08
C VAL A 134 7.46 -7.64 12.84
N TYR A 135 6.30 -7.18 12.40
CA TYR A 135 5.73 -7.60 11.12
C TYR A 135 6.53 -7.07 9.93
N PRO A 136 6.63 -7.83 8.82
CA PRO A 136 7.18 -7.29 7.58
C PRO A 136 6.24 -6.26 6.96
N SER A 137 6.82 -5.27 6.27
CA SER A 137 6.08 -4.32 5.47
C SER A 137 5.82 -4.86 4.06
N TYR A 138 4.91 -4.21 3.32
CA TYR A 138 4.70 -4.52 1.91
C TYR A 138 5.97 -4.25 1.07
N TYR A 139 6.80 -3.28 1.43
CA TYR A 139 8.12 -3.07 0.80
C TYR A 139 9.05 -4.28 0.98
N GLY A 140 9.05 -4.87 2.18
CA GLY A 140 9.79 -6.10 2.46
C GLY A 140 9.27 -7.27 1.65
N ALA A 141 7.95 -7.40 1.51
CA ALA A 141 7.32 -8.44 0.70
C ALA A 141 7.65 -8.29 -0.79
N GLN A 142 7.58 -7.07 -1.34
CA GLN A 142 7.98 -6.79 -2.72
C GLN A 142 9.47 -7.10 -2.97
N SER A 143 10.34 -6.73 -2.03
CA SER A 143 11.77 -7.00 -2.13
C SER A 143 12.07 -8.50 -2.09
N TYR A 144 11.37 -9.25 -1.23
CA TYR A 144 11.46 -10.71 -1.18
C TYR A 144 11.06 -11.34 -2.53
N ASP A 145 9.90 -10.97 -3.05
CA ASP A 145 9.41 -11.47 -4.33
C ASP A 145 10.35 -11.12 -5.48
N ALA A 146 10.93 -9.91 -5.49
CA ALA A 146 11.90 -9.50 -6.51
C ALA A 146 13.17 -10.38 -6.49
N ILE A 147 13.70 -10.68 -5.32
CA ILE A 147 14.87 -11.56 -5.18
C ILE A 147 14.53 -13.00 -5.58
N MET A 148 13.37 -13.52 -5.17
CA MET A 148 12.94 -14.87 -5.53
C MET A 148 12.71 -15.02 -7.04
N LEU A 149 12.18 -13.98 -7.69
CA LEU A 149 12.02 -13.92 -9.14
C LEU A 149 13.39 -13.96 -9.86
N ILE A 150 14.36 -13.16 -9.41
CA ILE A 150 15.72 -13.14 -9.97
C ILE A 150 16.40 -14.49 -9.76
N ALA A 151 16.26 -15.07 -8.56
CA ALA A 151 16.83 -16.37 -8.23
C ALA A 151 16.27 -17.47 -9.13
N SER A 152 14.96 -17.49 -9.39
CA SER A 152 14.34 -18.48 -10.29
C SER A 152 14.88 -18.39 -11.72
N ALA A 153 15.11 -17.17 -12.20
CA ALA A 153 15.73 -16.98 -13.53
C ALA A 153 17.19 -17.46 -13.55
N ALA A 154 17.96 -17.17 -12.49
CA ALA A 154 19.34 -17.63 -12.36
C ALA A 154 19.44 -19.17 -12.30
N GLU A 155 18.55 -19.82 -11.55
CA GLU A 155 18.47 -21.29 -11.49
C GLU A 155 18.15 -21.90 -12.85
N ALA A 156 17.16 -21.34 -13.58
CA ALA A 156 16.78 -21.80 -14.92
C ALA A 156 17.94 -21.68 -15.93
N LEU A 157 18.80 -20.68 -15.76
CA LEU A 157 19.98 -20.43 -16.58
C LEU A 157 21.27 -21.08 -16.02
N LYS A 158 21.16 -21.91 -14.98
CA LYS A 158 22.29 -22.58 -14.31
C LYS A 158 23.40 -21.60 -13.89
N GLY A 159 23.00 -20.39 -13.48
CA GLY A 159 23.91 -19.33 -13.05
C GLY A 159 24.52 -18.48 -14.16
N ASP A 160 24.33 -18.80 -15.42
CA ASP A 160 24.83 -17.97 -16.53
C ASP A 160 23.89 -16.78 -16.80
N LEU A 161 24.23 -15.63 -16.26
CA LEU A 161 23.51 -14.37 -16.44
C LEU A 161 24.13 -13.44 -17.51
N SER A 162 25.08 -13.90 -18.28
CA SER A 162 25.80 -13.11 -19.27
C SER A 162 24.91 -12.64 -20.43
N ASN A 163 23.93 -13.47 -20.84
CA ASN A 163 22.97 -13.15 -21.90
C ASN A 163 21.71 -12.48 -21.32
N LYS A 164 21.65 -11.15 -21.40
CA LYS A 164 20.56 -10.34 -20.87
C LYS A 164 19.18 -10.67 -21.44
N ASP A 165 19.11 -11.10 -22.70
CA ASP A 165 17.83 -11.42 -23.34
C ASP A 165 17.27 -12.75 -22.83
N LYS A 166 18.13 -13.74 -22.59
CA LYS A 166 17.73 -14.97 -21.90
C LYS A 166 17.29 -14.70 -20.48
N VAL A 167 18.00 -13.84 -19.73
CA VAL A 167 17.61 -13.44 -18.37
C VAL A 167 16.24 -12.79 -18.38
N ARG A 168 15.98 -11.82 -19.26
CA ARG A 168 14.65 -11.19 -19.38
C ARG A 168 13.55 -12.20 -19.73
N ALA A 169 13.83 -13.14 -20.62
CA ALA A 169 12.87 -14.17 -20.99
C ALA A 169 12.50 -15.07 -19.79
N GLU A 170 13.47 -15.47 -18.98
CA GLU A 170 13.21 -16.25 -17.76
C GLU A 170 12.45 -15.43 -16.70
N ILE A 171 12.84 -14.18 -16.45
CA ILE A 171 12.11 -13.28 -15.52
C ILE A 171 10.64 -13.13 -15.94
N LYS A 172 10.35 -12.97 -17.24
CA LYS A 172 8.97 -12.84 -17.73
C LYS A 172 8.10 -14.06 -17.49
N LYS A 173 8.66 -15.24 -17.34
CA LYS A 173 7.91 -16.45 -16.99
C LYS A 173 7.33 -16.41 -15.58
N ALA A 174 7.87 -15.57 -14.71
CA ALA A 174 7.48 -15.43 -13.30
C ALA A 174 7.39 -16.80 -12.58
N ASN A 175 8.32 -17.71 -12.84
CA ASN A 175 8.31 -19.07 -12.31
C ASN A 175 8.92 -19.12 -10.90
N PHE A 176 8.26 -18.50 -9.93
CA PHE A 176 8.65 -18.48 -8.52
C PHE A 176 7.42 -18.54 -7.60
N LYS A 177 7.65 -18.85 -6.34
CA LYS A 177 6.59 -18.84 -5.33
C LYS A 177 6.49 -17.46 -4.70
N SER A 178 5.54 -16.66 -5.17
CA SER A 178 5.29 -15.31 -4.66
C SER A 178 4.56 -15.33 -3.31
N LEU A 179 4.84 -14.33 -2.47
CA LEU A 179 4.08 -14.05 -1.26
C LEU A 179 2.64 -13.62 -1.56
N ARG A 180 2.38 -13.14 -2.78
CA ARG A 180 1.05 -12.73 -3.27
C ARG A 180 0.22 -13.87 -3.85
N GLY A 181 0.75 -15.11 -3.86
CA GLY A 181 0.12 -16.27 -4.47
C GLY A 181 0.49 -16.43 -5.95
N ASP A 182 -0.49 -16.71 -6.81
CA ASP A 182 -0.26 -16.91 -8.24
C ASP A 182 0.16 -15.60 -8.90
N PHE A 183 1.46 -15.45 -9.13
CA PHE A 183 2.04 -14.26 -9.72
C PHE A 183 2.16 -14.40 -11.24
N LYS A 184 1.71 -13.40 -11.97
CA LYS A 184 1.86 -13.31 -13.43
C LYS A 184 2.01 -11.87 -13.89
N TYR A 185 2.69 -11.70 -15.01
CA TYR A 185 2.81 -10.39 -15.66
C TYR A 185 1.71 -10.17 -16.70
N ASN A 186 1.29 -8.93 -16.83
CA ASN A 186 0.55 -8.44 -17.97
C ASN A 186 1.50 -8.14 -19.15
N THR A 187 0.96 -7.84 -20.32
CA THR A 187 1.72 -7.54 -21.55
C THR A 187 2.72 -6.39 -21.40
N ASN A 188 2.43 -5.42 -20.53
CA ASN A 188 3.30 -4.28 -20.21
C ASN A 188 4.30 -4.56 -19.06
N ASN A 189 4.49 -5.82 -18.67
CA ASN A 189 5.34 -6.26 -17.56
C ASN A 189 4.95 -5.72 -16.17
N PHE A 190 3.75 -5.18 -16.00
CA PHE A 190 3.17 -4.95 -14.69
C PHE A 190 2.56 -6.24 -14.14
N PRO A 191 2.58 -6.46 -12.83
CA PRO A 191 1.89 -7.61 -12.24
C PRO A 191 0.38 -7.53 -12.48
N ILE A 192 -0.25 -8.69 -12.65
CA ILE A 192 -1.69 -8.85 -12.49
C ILE A 192 -1.89 -9.31 -11.06
N GLU A 193 -2.59 -8.53 -10.24
CA GLU A 193 -2.63 -8.75 -8.81
C GLU A 193 -3.96 -8.39 -8.16
N ASN A 194 -4.18 -8.91 -6.96
CA ASN A 194 -5.34 -8.55 -6.16
C ASN A 194 -5.03 -7.32 -5.31
N PHE A 195 -6.07 -6.53 -5.02
CA PHE A 195 -6.02 -5.48 -4.01
C PHE A 195 -6.95 -5.81 -2.86
N TYR A 196 -6.46 -5.64 -1.65
CA TYR A 196 -7.16 -5.99 -0.41
C TYR A 196 -7.47 -4.74 0.39
N ILE A 197 -8.66 -4.72 1.01
CA ILE A 197 -8.97 -3.75 2.06
C ILE A 197 -8.43 -4.31 3.36
N GLN A 198 -7.68 -3.49 4.06
CA GLN A 198 -7.08 -3.82 5.36
C GLN A 198 -7.55 -2.85 6.44
N GLU A 199 -7.64 -3.35 7.65
CA GLU A 199 -7.90 -2.56 8.85
C GLU A 199 -6.67 -2.60 9.77
N THR A 200 -6.35 -1.48 10.38
CA THR A 200 -5.30 -1.43 11.42
C THR A 200 -5.84 -1.94 12.75
N VAL A 201 -5.22 -2.98 13.25
CA VAL A 201 -5.66 -3.71 14.46
C VAL A 201 -4.49 -4.01 15.39
N LYS A 202 -4.78 -4.51 16.59
CA LYS A 202 -3.82 -5.24 17.44
C LYS A 202 -3.94 -6.74 17.21
N ASP A 203 -2.81 -7.43 17.13
CA ASP A 203 -2.80 -8.89 17.16
C ASP A 203 -3.08 -9.41 18.60
N PRO A 204 -3.28 -10.73 18.80
CA PRO A 204 -3.53 -11.29 20.13
C PRO A 204 -2.40 -11.06 21.16
N GLN A 205 -1.20 -10.68 20.71
CA GLN A 205 -0.06 -10.35 21.56
C GLN A 205 0.01 -8.84 21.85
N GLY A 206 -0.95 -8.03 21.32
CA GLY A 206 -1.01 -6.59 21.49
C GLY A 206 -0.13 -5.79 20.53
N MET A 207 0.50 -6.44 19.53
CA MET A 207 1.32 -5.76 18.54
C MET A 207 0.43 -5.12 17.47
N MET A 208 0.74 -3.87 17.11
CA MET A 208 0.06 -3.18 16.02
C MET A 208 0.37 -3.82 14.68
N THR A 209 -0.67 -4.11 13.90
CA THR A 209 -0.59 -4.73 12.60
C THR A 209 -1.76 -4.33 11.71
N VAL A 210 -1.81 -4.85 10.50
CA VAL A 210 -2.95 -4.72 9.60
C VAL A 210 -3.56 -6.10 9.33
N LYS A 211 -4.87 -6.13 9.11
CA LYS A 211 -5.64 -7.35 8.85
C LYS A 211 -6.51 -7.16 7.62
N THR A 212 -6.52 -8.13 6.74
CA THR A 212 -7.42 -8.17 5.59
C THR A 212 -8.87 -8.29 6.04
N ILE A 213 -9.75 -7.41 5.57
CA ILE A 213 -11.19 -7.46 5.82
C ILE A 213 -12.00 -7.73 4.55
N ALA A 214 -11.45 -7.45 3.38
CA ALA A 214 -12.08 -7.74 2.09
C ALA A 214 -11.06 -7.77 0.95
N THR A 215 -11.44 -8.39 -0.17
CA THR A 215 -10.74 -8.22 -1.45
C THR A 215 -11.47 -7.14 -2.25
N ALA A 216 -10.80 -6.03 -2.52
CA ALA A 216 -11.37 -4.91 -3.27
C ALA A 216 -11.45 -5.20 -4.78
N VAL A 217 -10.36 -5.73 -5.34
CA VAL A 217 -10.26 -6.08 -6.76
C VAL A 217 -9.48 -7.37 -6.90
N LYS A 218 -9.92 -8.26 -7.80
CA LYS A 218 -9.20 -9.47 -8.19
C LYS A 218 -8.63 -9.31 -9.58
N ASP A 219 -7.44 -9.89 -9.81
CA ASP A 219 -6.77 -9.92 -11.10
C ASP A 219 -6.68 -8.53 -11.77
N ALA A 220 -6.42 -7.49 -10.96
CA ALA A 220 -6.30 -6.12 -11.45
C ALA A 220 -5.13 -6.01 -12.42
N LYS A 221 -5.39 -5.40 -13.56
CA LYS A 221 -4.39 -5.00 -14.55
C LYS A 221 -4.09 -3.52 -14.42
N ASP A 222 -2.85 -3.12 -14.75
CA ASP A 222 -2.51 -1.70 -14.85
C ASP A 222 -3.51 -0.96 -15.74
N SER A 223 -4.00 0.20 -15.29
CA SER A 223 -5.04 0.99 -15.98
C SER A 223 -4.61 1.52 -17.36
N TYR A 224 -3.32 1.48 -17.67
CA TYR A 224 -2.77 2.01 -18.92
C TYR A 224 -2.21 0.90 -19.84
N TYR A 225 -2.41 -0.38 -19.50
CA TYR A 225 -1.78 -1.49 -20.25
C TYR A 225 -2.18 -1.51 -21.73
N GLU A 226 -3.41 -1.13 -22.06
CA GLU A 226 -3.88 -1.08 -23.46
C GLU A 226 -3.17 0.01 -24.29
N LYS A 227 -2.68 1.06 -23.64
CA LYS A 227 -1.93 2.16 -24.27
C LYS A 227 -0.43 1.86 -24.38
N CYS A 228 0.04 0.79 -23.73
CA CYS A 228 1.44 0.43 -23.75
C CYS A 228 1.79 -0.24 -25.08
N PRO A 229 2.86 0.20 -25.78
CA PRO A 229 3.25 -0.40 -27.06
C PRO A 229 3.88 -1.80 -26.91
N MET A 230 4.23 -2.22 -25.70
CA MET A 230 4.70 -3.59 -25.44
C MET A 230 3.55 -4.59 -25.61
N LYS A 231 3.76 -5.60 -26.42
CA LYS A 231 2.79 -6.66 -26.70
C LYS A 231 3.44 -8.04 -26.51
#